data_b5efe7559e49500a64347354939cc222
#
_entry.id   b5efe7559e49500a64347354939cc222
#
_cell.length_a   1.000
_cell.length_b   1.000
_cell.length_c   1.000
_cell.angle_alpha   90.00
_cell.angle_beta   90.00
_cell.angle_gamma   90.00
#
_symmetry.space_group_name_H-M   'P 1'
#
loop_
_entity.id
_entity.type
_entity.pdbx_description
1 polymer ?
#
loop_
_entity_poly.entity_id
_entity_poly.type
_entity_poly.pdbx_seq_one_letter_code
_entity_poly.pdbx_strand_id
1 'polypeptide(L)'
;MFVRRKHNKSGTISIQVVAKADGRYRVEKSFGSSRDEAILASLEEKAKQWANEHEFGEGLFAPEGAAEYDAMMAGIGQDQLRLVGPDLIYGRLFDKIGFNTVRTSDNDIFKSLVVTRLYRPGSKLKTLRYMAYFMNKYYNEDKIYRYLDELCWRSEAKGKSKAYDVKYEVEQVTYEQAKRVLGGTVAVVFYDTTT
;
A
#
# COMPACT_ATOMS: atom_id res chain seq x y z
N MET A 1 27.68 8.05 1.85
CA MET A 1 28.16 9.12 0.90
C MET A 1 27.00 10.00 0.47
N PHE A 2 27.24 11.21 -0.09
CA PHE A 2 26.17 12.07 -0.62
C PHE A 2 26.67 12.89 -1.82
N VAL A 3 25.76 13.27 -2.71
CA VAL A 3 26.05 14.11 -3.86
C VAL A 3 25.95 15.58 -3.47
N ARG A 4 26.96 16.39 -3.85
CA ARG A 4 27.04 17.82 -3.57
C ARG A 4 27.21 18.62 -4.85
N ARG A 5 26.44 19.70 -5.00
CA ARG A 5 26.64 20.75 -5.98
C ARG A 5 27.64 21.75 -5.43
N LYS A 6 28.75 22.00 -6.12
CA LYS A 6 29.76 22.98 -5.74
C LYS A 6 29.80 24.11 -6.78
N HIS A 7 29.54 25.32 -6.34
CA HIS A 7 29.69 26.52 -7.18
C HIS A 7 31.16 26.88 -7.33
N ASN A 8 31.62 26.99 -8.56
CA ASN A 8 32.98 27.37 -8.89
C ASN A 8 33.08 28.89 -9.17
N LYS A 9 34.27 29.45 -8.99
CA LYS A 9 34.53 30.86 -9.28
C LYS A 9 34.32 31.23 -10.78
N SER A 10 34.34 30.24 -11.64
CA SER A 10 34.08 30.38 -13.11
C SER A 10 32.58 30.47 -13.44
N GLY A 11 31.69 30.42 -12.44
CA GLY A 11 30.23 30.40 -12.65
C GLY A 11 29.68 29.08 -13.12
N THR A 12 30.48 28.00 -13.12
CA THR A 12 30.03 26.63 -13.38
C THR A 12 29.67 25.94 -12.06
N ILE A 13 28.82 24.93 -12.11
CA ILE A 13 28.48 24.06 -10.98
C ILE A 13 29.12 22.70 -11.22
N SER A 14 29.88 22.21 -10.23
CA SER A 14 30.48 20.86 -10.25
C SER A 14 29.66 19.90 -9.42
N ILE A 15 29.44 18.69 -9.93
CA ILE A 15 28.80 17.59 -9.21
C ILE A 15 29.88 16.69 -8.63
N GLN A 16 29.83 16.49 -7.31
CA GLN A 16 30.82 15.74 -6.56
C GLN A 16 30.13 14.77 -5.60
N VAL A 17 30.68 13.56 -5.47
CA VAL A 17 30.36 12.65 -4.38
C VAL A 17 31.33 12.88 -3.23
N VAL A 18 30.77 13.04 -2.04
CA VAL A 18 31.51 13.41 -0.83
C VAL A 18 31.19 12.40 0.27
N ALA A 19 32.23 11.88 0.92
CA ALA A 19 32.11 11.10 2.13
C ALA A 19 32.45 11.94 3.37
N LYS A 20 31.86 11.59 4.52
CA LYS A 20 32.23 12.16 5.81
C LYS A 20 32.98 11.09 6.59
N ALA A 21 34.26 11.31 6.81
CA ALA A 21 35.12 10.47 7.65
C ALA A 21 35.79 11.35 8.69
N ASP A 22 35.81 10.92 9.94
CA ASP A 22 36.46 11.57 11.09
C ASP A 22 36.07 13.06 11.27
N GLY A 23 34.78 13.36 11.02
CA GLY A 23 34.26 14.74 11.14
C GLY A 23 34.61 15.66 9.95
N ARG A 24 35.38 15.20 8.96
CA ARG A 24 35.80 15.97 7.79
C ARG A 24 35.14 15.46 6.52
N TYR A 25 34.90 16.36 5.57
CA TYR A 25 34.37 16.02 4.27
C TYR A 25 35.49 15.76 3.28
N ARG A 26 35.49 14.57 2.67
CA ARG A 26 36.43 14.18 1.61
C ARG A 26 35.67 14.00 0.31
N VAL A 27 36.21 14.57 -0.79
CA VAL A 27 35.66 14.34 -2.13
C VAL A 27 36.17 13.00 -2.64
N GLU A 28 35.27 12.05 -2.83
CA GLU A 28 35.60 10.71 -3.34
C GLU A 28 35.70 10.73 -4.87
N LYS A 29 34.73 11.40 -5.53
CA LYS A 29 34.70 11.49 -6.99
C LYS A 29 34.05 12.78 -7.47
N SER A 30 34.54 13.32 -8.62
CA SER A 30 33.93 14.45 -9.33
C SER A 30 33.42 13.95 -10.70
N PHE A 31 32.17 14.28 -11.01
CA PHE A 31 31.47 13.80 -12.22
C PHE A 31 31.49 14.82 -13.37
N GLY A 32 31.94 16.02 -13.09
CA GLY A 32 32.03 17.08 -14.09
C GLY A 32 31.44 18.39 -13.61
N SER A 33 31.46 19.39 -14.48
CA SER A 33 30.90 20.73 -14.23
C SER A 33 30.21 21.28 -15.46
N SER A 34 29.10 21.98 -15.28
CA SER A 34 28.35 22.64 -16.35
C SER A 34 27.69 23.93 -15.85
N ARG A 35 27.18 24.73 -16.79
CA ARG A 35 26.24 25.83 -16.51
C ARG A 35 24.82 25.45 -16.92
N ASP A 36 24.67 24.39 -17.69
CA ASP A 36 23.40 23.88 -18.19
C ASP A 36 22.77 22.94 -17.16
N GLU A 37 21.55 23.25 -16.73
CA GLU A 37 20.83 22.49 -15.71
C GLU A 37 20.47 21.07 -16.19
N ALA A 38 20.21 20.86 -17.48
CA ALA A 38 19.93 19.53 -18.01
C ALA A 38 21.16 18.62 -17.94
N ILE A 39 22.36 19.16 -18.22
CA ILE A 39 23.61 18.44 -18.06
C ILE A 39 23.89 18.15 -16.59
N LEU A 40 23.64 19.13 -15.70
CA LEU A 40 23.83 18.96 -14.26
C LEU A 40 22.92 17.86 -13.70
N ALA A 41 21.67 17.79 -14.11
CA ALA A 41 20.73 16.73 -13.71
C ALA A 41 21.25 15.34 -14.14
N SER A 42 21.74 15.19 -15.37
CA SER A 42 22.35 13.95 -15.86
C SER A 42 23.60 13.54 -15.05
N LEU A 43 24.45 14.52 -14.69
CA LEU A 43 25.63 14.27 -13.88
C LEU A 43 25.29 13.90 -12.43
N GLU A 44 24.23 14.50 -11.88
CA GLU A 44 23.73 14.13 -10.55
C GLU A 44 23.20 12.69 -10.49
N GLU A 45 22.47 12.28 -11.51
CA GLU A 45 21.93 10.93 -11.58
C GLU A 45 23.07 9.89 -11.64
N LYS A 46 24.08 10.14 -12.48
CA LYS A 46 25.31 9.31 -12.52
C LYS A 46 26.07 9.32 -11.19
N ALA A 47 26.12 10.46 -10.51
CA ALA A 47 26.77 10.58 -9.21
C ALA A 47 26.03 9.83 -8.11
N LYS A 48 24.69 9.84 -8.11
CA LYS A 48 23.85 9.07 -7.17
C LYS A 48 24.00 7.57 -7.40
N GLN A 49 23.95 7.14 -8.66
CA GLN A 49 24.16 5.74 -9.00
C GLN A 49 25.52 5.25 -8.52
N TRP A 50 26.59 5.99 -8.83
CA TRP A 50 27.94 5.65 -8.38
C TRP A 50 28.08 5.62 -6.85
N ALA A 51 27.48 6.60 -6.15
CA ALA A 51 27.52 6.63 -4.69
C ALA A 51 26.85 5.41 -4.07
N ASN A 52 25.68 4.98 -4.60
CA ASN A 52 24.98 3.80 -4.15
C ASN A 52 25.82 2.52 -4.39
N GLU A 53 26.42 2.37 -5.58
CA GLU A 53 27.25 1.22 -5.92
C GLU A 53 28.47 1.09 -4.99
N HIS A 54 29.05 2.23 -4.56
CA HIS A 54 30.28 2.23 -3.72
C HIS A 54 30.01 2.32 -2.23
N GLU A 55 28.82 2.72 -1.80
CA GLU A 55 28.45 2.73 -0.39
C GLU A 55 28.09 1.31 0.10
N PHE A 56 27.56 0.47 -0.79
CA PHE A 56 27.18 -0.91 -0.50
C PHE A 56 28.23 -1.95 -0.95
N GLY A 57 29.21 -1.54 -1.76
CA GLY A 57 30.14 -2.47 -2.44
C GLY A 57 31.34 -2.98 -1.64
N GLU A 58 31.69 -2.39 -0.49
CA GLU A 58 32.86 -2.78 0.33
C GLU A 58 32.55 -3.07 1.80
N GLY A 59 31.31 -3.35 2.14
CA GLY A 59 30.94 -3.81 3.48
C GLY A 59 31.39 -5.25 3.72
N LEU A 60 31.98 -5.52 4.89
CA LEU A 60 32.42 -6.83 5.39
C LEU A 60 31.31 -7.91 5.35
N PHE A 61 30.10 -7.55 4.91
CA PHE A 61 28.87 -8.35 4.84
C PHE A 61 28.19 -8.27 3.47
N ALA A 62 28.90 -7.93 2.38
CA ALA A 62 28.33 -8.15 1.05
C ALA A 62 28.20 -9.69 0.86
N PRO A 63 26.99 -10.27 0.87
CA PRO A 63 26.85 -11.70 0.67
C PRO A 63 27.36 -12.06 -0.73
N GLU A 64 28.04 -13.20 -0.86
CA GLU A 64 28.30 -13.81 -2.16
C GLU A 64 26.97 -13.91 -2.90
N GLY A 65 26.85 -13.24 -4.05
CA GLY A 65 25.57 -13.11 -4.78
C GLY A 65 24.89 -11.73 -4.70
N ALA A 66 25.51 -10.69 -4.13
CA ALA A 66 24.92 -9.36 -4.06
C ALA A 66 24.52 -8.83 -5.44
N ALA A 67 25.33 -9.09 -6.47
CA ALA A 67 25.01 -8.71 -7.86
C ALA A 67 23.80 -9.47 -8.42
N GLU A 68 23.61 -10.73 -8.07
CA GLU A 68 22.44 -11.55 -8.44
C GLU A 68 21.18 -11.07 -7.68
N TYR A 69 21.35 -10.73 -6.41
CA TYR A 69 20.28 -10.16 -5.60
C TYR A 69 19.83 -8.78 -6.13
N ASP A 70 20.75 -7.91 -6.46
CA ASP A 70 20.47 -6.59 -7.04
C ASP A 70 19.80 -6.72 -8.42
N ALA A 71 20.24 -7.64 -9.27
CA ALA A 71 19.60 -7.94 -10.53
C ALA A 71 18.19 -8.51 -10.35
N MET A 72 17.97 -9.37 -9.37
CA MET A 72 16.67 -9.89 -9.00
C MET A 72 15.76 -8.78 -8.47
N MET A 73 16.26 -7.91 -7.59
CA MET A 73 15.50 -6.78 -7.05
C MET A 73 15.19 -5.72 -8.10
N ALA A 74 16.10 -5.46 -9.03
CA ALA A 74 15.86 -4.56 -10.17
C ALA A 74 14.78 -5.10 -11.14
N GLY A 75 14.60 -6.41 -11.18
CA GLY A 75 13.55 -7.07 -11.96
C GLY A 75 12.17 -7.06 -11.30
N ILE A 76 12.07 -6.68 -10.00
CA ILE A 76 10.79 -6.62 -9.28
C ILE A 76 10.10 -5.29 -9.61
N GLY A 77 9.09 -5.34 -10.48
CA GLY A 77 8.20 -4.20 -10.73
C GLY A 77 7.30 -3.87 -9.53
N GLN A 78 6.81 -2.64 -9.46
CA GLN A 78 5.86 -2.23 -8.42
C GLN A 78 4.56 -3.05 -8.43
N ASP A 79 4.18 -3.58 -9.58
CA ASP A 79 3.04 -4.46 -9.80
C ASP A 79 3.21 -5.85 -9.19
N GLN A 80 4.46 -6.24 -8.87
CA GLN A 80 4.80 -7.51 -8.20
C GLN A 80 4.81 -7.39 -6.67
N LEU A 81 4.79 -6.18 -6.14
CA LEU A 81 4.76 -5.93 -4.71
C LEU A 81 3.32 -6.03 -4.19
N ARG A 82 3.11 -6.92 -3.22
CA ARG A 82 1.81 -7.09 -2.56
C ARG A 82 1.92 -6.82 -1.07
N LEU A 83 1.03 -5.96 -0.57
CA LEU A 83 0.91 -5.71 0.86
C LEU A 83 0.00 -6.77 1.49
N VAL A 84 0.58 -7.76 2.16
CA VAL A 84 -0.17 -8.88 2.76
C VAL A 84 -0.57 -8.64 4.21
N GLY A 85 0.05 -7.67 4.90
CA GLY A 85 -0.20 -7.38 6.31
C GLY A 85 -1.68 -7.17 6.67
N PRO A 86 -2.41 -6.29 5.98
CA PRO A 86 -3.83 -6.07 6.23
C PRO A 86 -4.68 -7.32 6.07
N ASP A 87 -4.40 -8.14 5.06
CA ASP A 87 -5.13 -9.39 4.80
C ASP A 87 -4.84 -10.44 5.88
N LEU A 88 -3.59 -10.53 6.34
CA LEU A 88 -3.21 -11.44 7.42
C LEU A 88 -3.85 -11.10 8.77
N ILE A 89 -4.08 -9.83 9.07
CA ILE A 89 -4.66 -9.38 10.34
C ILE A 89 -6.17 -9.24 10.19
N TYR A 90 -6.63 -8.32 9.36
CA TYR A 90 -8.04 -7.99 9.22
C TYR A 90 -8.81 -9.05 8.43
N GLY A 91 -8.16 -9.74 7.47
CA GLY A 91 -8.76 -10.86 6.76
C GLY A 91 -9.07 -12.04 7.68
N ARG A 92 -8.15 -12.37 8.61
CA ARG A 92 -8.41 -13.39 9.64
C ARG A 92 -9.49 -12.96 10.62
N LEU A 93 -9.52 -11.67 10.98
CA LEU A 93 -10.55 -11.11 11.85
C LEU A 93 -11.93 -11.17 11.17
N PHE A 94 -12.00 -10.83 9.89
CA PHE A 94 -13.20 -10.95 9.06
C PHE A 94 -13.78 -12.37 9.09
N ASP A 95 -12.91 -13.37 8.89
CA ASP A 95 -13.31 -14.78 8.93
C ASP A 95 -13.72 -15.22 10.34
N LYS A 96 -13.01 -14.77 11.38
CA LYS A 96 -13.30 -15.09 12.79
C LYS A 96 -14.62 -14.48 13.28
N ILE A 97 -14.98 -13.29 12.79
CA ILE A 97 -16.28 -12.65 13.07
C ILE A 97 -17.41 -13.46 12.43
N GLY A 98 -17.15 -14.13 11.31
CA GLY A 98 -18.14 -14.91 10.58
C GLY A 98 -18.67 -14.18 9.32
N PHE A 99 -18.05 -13.08 8.90
CA PHE A 99 -18.49 -12.37 7.71
C PHE A 99 -18.36 -13.17 6.40
N ASN A 100 -17.53 -14.22 6.41
CA ASN A 100 -17.44 -15.19 5.31
C ASN A 100 -18.71 -16.03 5.13
N THR A 101 -19.61 -16.08 6.12
CA THR A 101 -20.90 -16.79 6.04
C THR A 101 -22.02 -15.93 5.45
N VAL A 102 -21.81 -14.62 5.35
CA VAL A 102 -22.77 -13.67 4.77
C VAL A 102 -22.88 -13.94 3.26
N ARG A 103 -24.11 -14.13 2.81
CA ARG A 103 -24.38 -14.44 1.40
C ARG A 103 -24.41 -13.17 0.56
N THR A 104 -23.31 -12.90 -0.14
CA THR A 104 -23.20 -11.80 -1.10
C THR A 104 -22.98 -12.34 -2.51
N SER A 105 -23.19 -11.51 -3.52
CA SER A 105 -22.94 -11.89 -4.93
C SER A 105 -21.43 -12.12 -5.21
N ASP A 106 -20.54 -11.48 -4.43
CA ASP A 106 -19.09 -11.63 -4.57
C ASP A 106 -18.40 -11.43 -3.20
N ASN A 107 -18.09 -12.55 -2.53
CA ASN A 107 -17.46 -12.55 -1.22
C ASN A 107 -16.03 -12.01 -1.23
N ASP A 108 -15.31 -12.10 -2.35
CA ASP A 108 -13.96 -11.53 -2.46
C ASP A 108 -13.99 -10.00 -2.51
N ILE A 109 -14.95 -9.43 -3.23
CA ILE A 109 -15.22 -7.98 -3.20
C ILE A 109 -15.61 -7.55 -1.79
N PHE A 110 -16.52 -8.28 -1.14
CA PHE A 110 -16.97 -7.95 0.23
C PHE A 110 -15.79 -7.90 1.20
N LYS A 111 -15.01 -8.97 1.28
CA LYS A 111 -13.82 -9.06 2.14
C LYS A 111 -12.81 -7.96 1.83
N SER A 112 -12.53 -7.73 0.56
CA SER A 112 -11.57 -6.71 0.14
C SER A 112 -11.99 -5.29 0.50
N LEU A 113 -13.27 -4.95 0.34
CA LEU A 113 -13.83 -3.66 0.74
C LEU A 113 -13.76 -3.46 2.26
N VAL A 114 -14.16 -4.46 3.05
CA VAL A 114 -14.12 -4.39 4.52
C VAL A 114 -12.69 -4.25 5.03
N VAL A 115 -11.78 -5.12 4.59
CA VAL A 115 -10.37 -5.12 5.01
C VAL A 115 -9.70 -3.79 4.66
N THR A 116 -9.91 -3.31 3.42
CA THR A 116 -9.32 -2.05 2.97
C THR A 116 -9.88 -0.86 3.75
N ARG A 117 -11.19 -0.87 4.05
CA ARG A 117 -11.83 0.21 4.81
C ARG A 117 -11.32 0.30 6.24
N LEU A 118 -11.03 -0.84 6.88
CA LEU A 118 -10.45 -0.89 8.22
C LEU A 118 -9.01 -0.40 8.24
N TYR A 119 -8.21 -0.82 7.27
CA TYR A 119 -6.79 -0.48 7.23
C TYR A 119 -6.54 0.94 6.72
N ARG A 120 -7.22 1.34 5.65
CA ARG A 120 -7.04 2.64 5.00
C ARG A 120 -8.38 3.25 4.58
N PRO A 121 -9.08 3.91 5.51
CA PRO A 121 -10.35 4.57 5.21
C PRO A 121 -10.16 5.64 4.14
N GLY A 122 -11.07 5.69 3.19
CA GLY A 122 -11.01 6.63 2.09
C GLY A 122 -12.28 6.65 1.25
N SER A 123 -12.32 7.45 0.20
CA SER A 123 -13.41 7.40 -0.78
C SER A 123 -13.40 6.08 -1.54
N LYS A 124 -14.52 5.70 -2.16
CA LYS A 124 -14.64 4.49 -2.98
C LYS A 124 -13.54 4.41 -4.03
N LEU A 125 -13.27 5.49 -4.74
CA LEU A 125 -12.22 5.57 -5.76
C LEU A 125 -10.81 5.39 -5.18
N LYS A 126 -10.51 6.00 -4.01
CA LYS A 126 -9.25 5.77 -3.30
C LYS A 126 -9.09 4.31 -2.88
N THR A 127 -10.17 3.68 -2.41
CA THR A 127 -10.18 2.26 -2.03
C THR A 127 -9.84 1.36 -3.21
N LEU A 128 -10.44 1.60 -4.39
CA LEU A 128 -10.13 0.84 -5.61
C LEU A 128 -8.69 0.98 -6.05
N ARG A 129 -8.16 2.20 -6.05
CA ARG A 129 -6.75 2.45 -6.36
C ARG A 129 -5.82 1.73 -5.39
N TYR A 130 -6.15 1.76 -4.11
CA TYR A 130 -5.38 1.06 -3.08
C TYR A 130 -5.39 -0.46 -3.29
N MET A 131 -6.55 -1.04 -3.58
CA MET A 131 -6.67 -2.47 -3.88
C MET A 131 -5.83 -2.87 -5.10
N ALA A 132 -5.86 -2.06 -6.17
CA ALA A 132 -5.06 -2.29 -7.37
C ALA A 132 -3.56 -2.23 -7.06
N TYR A 133 -3.08 -1.17 -6.40
CA TYR A 133 -1.65 -0.97 -6.15
C TYR A 133 -1.05 -1.91 -5.11
N PHE A 134 -1.77 -2.20 -4.03
CA PHE A 134 -1.19 -2.89 -2.88
C PHE A 134 -1.71 -4.32 -2.66
N MET A 135 -2.90 -4.62 -3.19
CA MET A 135 -3.49 -5.95 -3.03
C MET A 135 -3.48 -6.76 -4.33
N ASN A 136 -3.02 -6.17 -5.43
CA ASN A 136 -3.06 -6.72 -6.78
C ASN A 136 -4.49 -7.18 -7.18
N LYS A 137 -5.50 -6.40 -6.75
CA LYS A 137 -6.91 -6.65 -7.02
C LYS A 137 -7.49 -5.52 -7.87
N TYR A 138 -7.78 -5.83 -9.11
CA TYR A 138 -8.27 -4.88 -10.10
C TYR A 138 -9.78 -5.04 -10.28
N TYR A 139 -10.54 -4.05 -9.83
CA TYR A 139 -11.98 -4.00 -10.02
C TYR A 139 -12.37 -2.79 -10.86
N ASN A 140 -13.31 -2.99 -11.78
CA ASN A 140 -13.94 -1.86 -12.46
C ASN A 140 -14.82 -1.08 -11.48
N GLU A 141 -14.79 0.24 -11.58
CA GLU A 141 -15.56 1.15 -10.73
C GLU A 141 -17.06 0.83 -10.80
N ASP A 142 -17.62 0.64 -12.00
CA ASP A 142 -19.03 0.31 -12.19
C ASP A 142 -19.41 -1.04 -11.54
N LYS A 143 -18.48 -2.02 -11.52
CA LYS A 143 -18.71 -3.30 -10.86
C LYS A 143 -18.87 -3.09 -9.36
N ILE A 144 -18.04 -2.24 -8.76
CA ILE A 144 -18.09 -1.96 -7.33
C ILE A 144 -19.35 -1.18 -6.96
N TYR A 145 -19.73 -0.17 -7.74
CA TYR A 145 -20.97 0.57 -7.48
C TYR A 145 -22.20 -0.34 -7.57
N ARG A 146 -22.29 -1.17 -8.61
CA ARG A 146 -23.39 -2.15 -8.73
C ARG A 146 -23.41 -3.14 -7.54
N TYR A 147 -22.24 -3.63 -7.14
CA TYR A 147 -22.11 -4.51 -5.99
C TYR A 147 -22.61 -3.83 -4.70
N LEU A 148 -22.23 -2.56 -4.47
CA LEU A 148 -22.70 -1.82 -3.29
C LEU A 148 -24.20 -1.55 -3.33
N ASP A 149 -24.77 -1.32 -4.51
CA ASP A 149 -26.21 -1.19 -4.67
C ASP A 149 -26.92 -2.52 -4.34
N GLU A 150 -26.40 -3.65 -4.81
CA GLU A 150 -26.92 -4.99 -4.46
C GLU A 150 -26.89 -5.26 -2.95
N LEU A 151 -25.86 -4.80 -2.22
CA LEU A 151 -25.79 -4.93 -0.76
C LEU A 151 -26.88 -4.12 -0.04
N CYS A 152 -27.30 -3.02 -0.64
CA CYS A 152 -28.33 -2.12 -0.08
C CYS A 152 -29.75 -2.49 -0.50
N TRP A 153 -29.91 -3.31 -1.55
CA TRP A 153 -31.23 -3.65 -2.08
C TRP A 153 -31.91 -4.70 -1.23
N ARG A 154 -33.07 -4.35 -0.69
CA ARG A 154 -34.06 -5.31 -0.23
C ARG A 154 -34.68 -5.94 -1.47
N SER A 155 -34.36 -7.17 -1.78
CA SER A 155 -35.08 -7.92 -2.80
C SER A 155 -36.51 -8.17 -2.29
N GLU A 156 -37.44 -7.29 -2.66
CA GLU A 156 -38.87 -7.61 -2.61
C GLU A 156 -39.15 -8.67 -3.67
N ALA A 157 -38.90 -9.91 -3.31
CA ALA A 157 -39.26 -11.02 -4.16
C ALA A 157 -40.78 -11.07 -4.29
N LYS A 158 -41.29 -10.69 -5.46
CA LYS A 158 -42.69 -10.91 -5.85
C LYS A 158 -43.06 -12.37 -5.54
N GLY A 159 -43.75 -12.59 -4.44
CA GLY A 159 -44.53 -13.80 -4.19
C GLY A 159 -43.85 -14.95 -3.42
N LYS A 160 -42.64 -14.82 -2.83
CA LYS A 160 -42.09 -15.84 -1.92
C LYS A 160 -41.40 -15.22 -0.71
N SER A 161 -41.77 -15.72 0.44
CA SER A 161 -41.38 -15.33 1.78
C SER A 161 -39.90 -15.04 2.00
N LYS A 162 -39.62 -13.90 2.63
CA LYS A 162 -38.36 -13.33 3.12
C LYS A 162 -37.45 -12.78 2.01
N ALA A 163 -37.59 -11.48 1.79
CA ALA A 163 -36.57 -10.68 1.15
C ALA A 163 -35.22 -10.93 1.83
N TYR A 164 -34.23 -11.35 1.06
CA TYR A 164 -32.88 -11.53 1.56
C TYR A 164 -32.24 -10.17 1.73
N ASP A 165 -31.90 -9.80 2.96
CA ASP A 165 -31.30 -8.52 3.30
C ASP A 165 -29.87 -8.76 3.81
N VAL A 166 -28.87 -8.50 2.94
CA VAL A 166 -27.45 -8.65 3.27
C VAL A 166 -27.07 -7.78 4.47
N LYS A 167 -27.62 -6.56 4.57
CA LYS A 167 -27.39 -5.67 5.70
C LYS A 167 -27.84 -6.31 7.00
N TYR A 168 -29.01 -6.90 7.01
CA TYR A 168 -29.51 -7.62 8.18
C TYR A 168 -28.62 -8.82 8.58
N GLU A 169 -28.11 -9.59 7.62
CA GLU A 169 -27.16 -10.67 7.93
C GLU A 169 -25.86 -10.14 8.53
N VAL A 170 -25.30 -9.06 7.98
CA VAL A 170 -24.10 -8.41 8.54
C VAL A 170 -24.34 -7.93 9.95
N GLU A 171 -25.49 -7.31 10.23
CA GLU A 171 -25.89 -6.88 11.56
C GLU A 171 -26.02 -8.06 12.53
N GLN A 172 -26.65 -9.16 12.11
CA GLN A 172 -26.79 -10.36 12.94
C GLN A 172 -25.44 -11.00 13.27
N VAL A 173 -24.56 -11.18 12.27
CA VAL A 173 -23.21 -11.73 12.48
C VAL A 173 -22.41 -10.85 13.43
N THR A 174 -22.49 -9.53 13.26
CA THR A 174 -21.81 -8.56 14.13
C THR A 174 -22.34 -8.62 15.57
N TYR A 175 -23.66 -8.65 15.73
CA TYR A 175 -24.32 -8.74 17.04
C TYR A 175 -23.94 -10.01 17.78
N GLU A 176 -24.01 -11.16 17.12
CA GLU A 176 -23.66 -12.45 17.74
C GLU A 176 -22.18 -12.50 18.15
N GLN A 177 -21.30 -11.93 17.35
CA GLN A 177 -19.88 -11.84 17.71
C GLN A 177 -19.65 -10.87 18.86
N ALA A 178 -20.29 -9.70 18.87
CA ALA A 178 -20.22 -8.75 19.97
C ALA A 178 -20.70 -9.39 21.28
N LYS A 179 -21.80 -10.11 21.23
CA LYS A 179 -22.36 -10.86 22.36
C LYS A 179 -21.38 -11.89 22.92
N ARG A 180 -20.69 -12.65 22.06
CA ARG A 180 -19.63 -13.59 22.47
C ARG A 180 -18.47 -12.90 23.17
N VAL A 181 -18.00 -11.76 22.62
CA VAL A 181 -16.87 -11.00 23.19
C VAL A 181 -17.23 -10.38 24.54
N LEU A 182 -18.48 -9.92 24.69
CA LEU A 182 -19.00 -9.28 25.91
C LEU A 182 -19.56 -10.25 26.98
N GLY A 183 -19.34 -11.55 26.80
CA GLY A 183 -19.78 -12.54 27.83
C GLY A 183 -21.28 -12.84 27.81
N GLY A 184 -21.94 -12.61 26.67
CA GLY A 184 -23.33 -13.05 26.44
C GLY A 184 -24.41 -11.97 26.55
N THR A 185 -24.08 -10.76 27.02
CA THR A 185 -25.09 -9.68 27.19
C THR A 185 -24.59 -8.38 26.54
N VAL A 186 -25.42 -7.77 25.71
CA VAL A 186 -25.20 -6.40 25.18
C VAL A 186 -26.21 -5.50 25.87
N ALA A 187 -25.74 -4.71 26.85
CA ALA A 187 -26.61 -3.88 27.68
C ALA A 187 -27.00 -2.54 27.03
N VAL A 188 -26.09 -1.98 26.20
CA VAL A 188 -26.31 -0.66 25.58
C VAL A 188 -25.79 -0.70 24.15
N VAL A 189 -26.56 -0.13 23.24
CA VAL A 189 -26.16 0.07 21.82
C VAL A 189 -26.32 1.56 21.49
N PHE A 190 -25.26 2.16 20.97
CA PHE A 190 -25.27 3.53 20.47
C PHE A 190 -25.46 3.52 18.95
N TYR A 191 -26.39 4.35 18.48
CA TYR A 191 -26.59 4.60 17.06
C TYR A 191 -26.08 5.99 16.71
N ASP A 192 -25.25 6.07 15.70
CA ASP A 192 -24.90 7.33 15.07
C ASP A 192 -25.73 7.48 13.79
N THR A 193 -26.56 8.53 13.74
CA THR A 193 -27.34 8.87 12.56
C THR A 193 -26.65 10.04 11.89
N THR A 194 -25.81 9.78 10.88
CA THR A 194 -25.33 10.81 9.97
C THR A 194 -26.49 11.20 9.04
N THR A 195 -26.96 12.43 9.21
CA THR A 195 -27.88 13.09 8.25
C THR A 195 -27.13 13.55 7.01
#